data_7cfe808a48f1db9aa4bbb81047799776
#
_entry.id   7cfe808a48f1db9aa4bbb81047799776
#
_cell.length_a   1.000
_cell.length_b   1.000
_cell.length_c   1.000
_cell.angle_alpha   90.00
_cell.angle_beta   90.00
_cell.angle_gamma   90.00
#
_symmetry.space_group_name_H-M   'P 1'
#
loop_
_entity.id
_entity.type
_entity.pdbx_description
1 polymer ?
#
loop_
_entity_poly.entity_id
_entity_poly.type
_entity_poly.pdbx_seq_one_letter_code
_entity_poly.pdbx_strand_id
1 'polypeptide(L)'
;MVLWRISRHRDLGGIGGLKAAGRWHYVGHRIVYLAETPASALLEVCDHTSSNDVPPKFTLLKIEGPDLDTPSVSTHALPDNWRTQLDVTRDLGTDWLEKNESVLLRVPSAIVPETMNCLFNWAHRQAAEFRIVEAIAYPFDARFKK
;
A
#
# COMPACT_ATOMS: atom_id res chain seq x y z
N MET A 1 -13.76 -7.46 -4.35
CA MET A 1 -12.45 -7.79 -3.75
C MET A 1 -12.31 -7.16 -2.39
N VAL A 2 -11.47 -7.71 -1.57
CA VAL A 2 -11.20 -7.21 -0.21
C VAL A 2 -9.72 -6.87 -0.09
N LEU A 3 -9.43 -5.68 0.40
CA LEU A 3 -8.07 -5.21 0.64
C LEU A 3 -7.97 -4.66 2.06
N TRP A 4 -6.75 -4.51 2.55
CA TRP A 4 -6.51 -4.18 3.95
C TRP A 4 -5.46 -3.08 4.08
N ARG A 5 -5.61 -2.27 5.13
CA ARG A 5 -4.66 -1.21 5.46
C ARG A 5 -4.60 -1.02 6.96
N ILE A 6 -3.42 -0.75 7.48
CA ILE A 6 -3.26 -0.27 8.85
C ILE A 6 -2.96 1.21 8.77
N SER A 7 -3.79 2.03 9.39
CA SER A 7 -3.67 3.47 9.32
C SER A 7 -4.37 4.16 10.49
N ARG A 8 -3.87 5.32 10.88
CA ARG A 8 -4.56 6.22 11.80
C ARG A 8 -5.67 7.00 11.09
N HIS A 9 -5.59 7.09 9.76
CA HIS A 9 -6.55 7.82 8.93
C HIS A 9 -7.56 6.83 8.33
N ARG A 10 -8.83 7.02 8.66
CA ARG A 10 -9.91 6.13 8.22
C ARG A 10 -10.51 6.60 6.90
N ASP A 11 -9.66 6.82 5.90
CA ASP A 11 -10.06 7.26 4.58
C ASP A 11 -9.14 6.68 3.51
N LEU A 12 -9.53 6.81 2.25
CA LEU A 12 -8.77 6.40 1.08
C LEU A 12 -8.31 7.62 0.25
N GLY A 13 -8.18 8.78 0.90
CA GLY A 13 -7.87 10.03 0.23
C GLY A 13 -6.44 10.17 -0.26
N GLY A 14 -5.51 9.38 0.28
CA GLY A 14 -4.13 9.40 -0.18
C GLY A 14 -3.35 10.67 0.13
N ILE A 15 -3.77 11.43 1.14
CA ILE A 15 -3.13 12.71 1.51
C ILE A 15 -1.66 12.52 1.89
N GLY A 16 -1.31 11.39 2.52
CA GLY A 16 0.07 11.09 2.88
C GLY A 16 1.01 11.08 1.69
N GLY A 17 0.55 10.64 0.52
CA GLY A 17 1.34 10.64 -0.71
C GLY A 17 1.65 12.01 -1.27
N LEU A 18 0.85 13.02 -0.92
CA LEU A 18 1.14 14.41 -1.27
C LEU A 18 2.31 14.97 -0.45
N LYS A 19 2.54 14.44 0.73
CA LYS A 19 3.50 14.97 1.71
C LYS A 19 4.83 14.21 1.73
N ALA A 20 4.83 12.93 1.36
CA ALA A 20 6.02 12.09 1.42
C ALA A 20 6.02 11.06 0.28
N ALA A 21 7.21 10.77 -0.23
CA ALA A 21 7.40 9.70 -1.19
C ALA A 21 7.31 8.34 -0.48
N GLY A 22 6.80 7.34 -1.19
CA GLY A 22 6.82 5.95 -0.76
C GLY A 22 7.78 5.13 -1.62
N ARG A 23 7.70 3.82 -1.49
CA ARG A 23 8.52 2.91 -2.31
C ARG A 23 8.19 3.04 -3.81
N TRP A 24 6.91 3.27 -4.13
CA TRP A 24 6.41 3.22 -5.49
C TRP A 24 5.96 4.57 -6.04
N HIS A 25 6.23 5.69 -5.36
CA HIS A 25 5.84 7.00 -5.88
C HIS A 25 6.73 8.11 -5.35
N TYR A 26 6.86 9.17 -6.15
CA TYR A 26 7.44 10.43 -5.72
C TYR A 26 6.38 11.28 -5.00
N VAL A 27 6.83 12.18 -4.12
CA VAL A 27 5.95 13.10 -3.40
C VAL A 27 5.08 13.91 -4.38
N GLY A 28 3.84 14.19 -3.97
CA GLY A 28 2.94 15.04 -4.75
C GLY A 28 1.79 14.31 -5.44
N HIS A 29 1.58 13.04 -5.13
CA HIS A 29 0.50 12.23 -5.71
C HIS A 29 -0.37 11.62 -4.61
N ARG A 30 -1.68 11.58 -4.86
CA ARG A 30 -2.62 10.89 -3.97
C ARG A 30 -2.62 9.39 -4.26
N ILE A 31 -2.02 8.64 -3.37
CA ILE A 31 -1.87 7.19 -3.47
C ILE A 31 -2.11 6.55 -2.11
N VAL A 32 -2.70 5.38 -2.10
CA VAL A 32 -2.86 4.56 -0.89
C VAL A 32 -2.21 3.21 -1.13
N TYR A 33 -1.44 2.76 -0.15
CA TYR A 33 -0.81 1.43 -0.17
C TYR A 33 -1.72 0.47 0.57
N LEU A 34 -2.19 -0.57 -0.13
CA LEU A 34 -3.11 -1.58 0.39
C LEU A 34 -2.46 -2.96 0.35
N ALA A 35 -2.90 -3.84 1.24
CA ALA A 35 -2.43 -5.22 1.30
C ALA A 35 -3.56 -6.18 0.96
N GLU A 36 -3.21 -7.37 0.49
CA GLU A 36 -4.21 -8.40 0.15
C GLU A 36 -4.66 -9.21 1.37
N THR A 37 -3.89 -9.14 2.48
CA THR A 37 -4.25 -9.78 3.75
C THR A 37 -3.97 -8.86 4.93
N PRO A 38 -4.64 -9.05 6.08
CA PRO A 38 -4.32 -8.30 7.30
C PRO A 38 -2.87 -8.50 7.76
N ALA A 39 -2.34 -9.72 7.64
CA ALA A 39 -0.96 -10.02 8.04
C ALA A 39 0.04 -9.24 7.18
N SER A 40 -0.19 -9.14 5.87
CA SER A 40 0.66 -8.34 4.98
C SER A 40 0.60 -6.86 5.32
N ALA A 41 -0.57 -6.35 5.67
CA ALA A 41 -0.72 -4.96 6.11
C ALA A 41 0.11 -4.70 7.37
N LEU A 42 0.10 -5.61 8.33
CA LEU A 42 0.90 -5.51 9.54
C LEU A 42 2.40 -5.56 9.24
N LEU A 43 2.82 -6.46 8.36
CA LEU A 43 4.21 -6.61 7.97
C LEU A 43 4.77 -5.31 7.36
N GLU A 44 4.01 -4.67 6.48
CA GLU A 44 4.42 -3.40 5.86
C GLU A 44 4.55 -2.27 6.90
N VAL A 45 3.63 -2.19 7.87
CA VAL A 45 3.71 -1.20 8.95
C VAL A 45 4.94 -1.44 9.82
N CYS A 46 5.26 -2.69 10.15
CA CYS A 46 6.43 -3.03 10.96
C CYS A 46 7.74 -2.64 10.27
N ASP A 47 7.79 -2.73 8.94
CA ASP A 47 8.97 -2.34 8.17
C ASP A 47 9.23 -0.83 8.23
N HIS A 48 8.17 -0.03 8.20
CA HIS A 48 8.25 1.43 8.17
C HIS A 48 8.31 2.08 9.55
N THR A 49 8.23 1.32 10.63
CA THR A 49 8.16 1.84 11.99
C THR A 49 9.31 1.31 12.82
N SER A 50 10.07 2.21 13.46
CA SER A 50 11.12 1.79 14.40
C SER A 50 10.47 1.14 15.63
N SER A 51 11.22 0.28 16.33
CA SER A 51 10.72 -0.41 17.53
C SER A 51 10.29 0.55 18.64
N ASN A 52 10.85 1.79 18.67
CA ASN A 52 10.50 2.82 19.66
C ASN A 52 9.24 3.59 19.29
N ASP A 53 8.83 3.55 18.01
CA ASP A 53 7.71 4.32 17.48
C ASP A 53 6.47 3.48 17.23
N VAL A 54 6.51 2.20 17.58
CA VAL A 54 5.36 1.30 17.41
C VAL A 54 4.25 1.74 18.34
N PRO A 55 3.06 2.10 17.83
CA PRO A 55 1.95 2.48 18.68
C PRO A 55 1.44 1.27 19.47
N PRO A 56 0.95 1.48 20.72
CA PRO A 56 0.40 0.38 21.50
C PRO A 56 -0.86 -0.24 20.89
N LYS A 57 -1.50 0.49 19.98
CA LYS A 57 -2.70 0.04 19.24
C LYS A 57 -2.61 0.49 17.81
N PHE A 58 -3.22 -0.28 16.92
CA PHE A 58 -3.35 0.10 15.52
C PHE A 58 -4.79 -0.13 15.05
N THR A 59 -5.19 0.57 13.99
CA THR A 59 -6.49 0.39 13.36
C THR A 59 -6.31 -0.34 12.03
N LEU A 60 -6.92 -1.51 11.94
CA LEU A 60 -6.98 -2.31 10.72
C LEU A 60 -8.23 -1.92 9.95
N LEU A 61 -8.06 -1.48 8.72
CA LEU A 61 -9.15 -1.09 7.83
C LEU A 61 -9.41 -2.21 6.83
N LYS A 62 -10.66 -2.61 6.72
CA LYS A 62 -11.12 -3.53 5.68
C LYS A 62 -11.76 -2.72 4.57
N ILE A 63 -11.27 -2.88 3.35
CA ILE A 63 -11.74 -2.16 2.17
C ILE A 63 -12.38 -3.14 1.21
N GLU A 64 -13.55 -2.80 0.71
CA GLU A 64 -14.24 -3.58 -0.32
C GLU A 64 -14.42 -2.74 -1.58
N GLY A 65 -14.29 -3.40 -2.71
CA GLY A 65 -14.54 -2.84 -4.03
C GLY A 65 -14.91 -3.92 -5.02
N PRO A 66 -15.18 -3.55 -6.27
CA PRO A 66 -15.52 -4.51 -7.31
C PRO A 66 -14.34 -5.43 -7.63
N ASP A 67 -14.61 -6.63 -8.12
CA ASP A 67 -13.60 -7.51 -8.65
C ASP A 67 -13.17 -6.99 -10.02
N LEU A 68 -11.93 -6.57 -10.11
CA LEU A 68 -11.36 -5.97 -11.31
C LEU A 68 -10.18 -6.80 -11.79
N ASP A 69 -10.01 -6.84 -13.11
CA ASP A 69 -8.79 -7.34 -13.72
C ASP A 69 -7.69 -6.31 -13.46
N THR A 70 -6.81 -6.62 -12.52
CA THR A 70 -5.82 -5.67 -12.00
C THR A 70 -4.44 -5.97 -12.58
N PRO A 71 -3.79 -4.98 -13.22
CA PRO A 71 -2.43 -5.17 -13.70
C PRO A 71 -1.46 -5.42 -12.56
N SER A 72 -0.42 -6.20 -12.83
CA SER A 72 0.61 -6.57 -11.86
C SER A 72 2.00 -6.26 -12.40
N VAL A 73 2.88 -5.83 -11.51
CA VAL A 73 4.31 -5.70 -11.79
C VAL A 73 4.97 -7.02 -11.41
N SER A 74 5.60 -7.68 -12.39
CA SER A 74 6.37 -8.89 -12.14
C SER A 74 7.77 -8.54 -11.64
N THR A 75 8.29 -9.32 -10.69
CA THR A 75 9.68 -9.18 -10.25
C THR A 75 10.68 -9.42 -11.40
N HIS A 76 10.27 -10.21 -12.40
CA HIS A 76 11.08 -10.43 -13.61
C HIS A 76 11.24 -9.18 -14.48
N ALA A 77 10.34 -8.21 -14.34
CA ALA A 77 10.42 -6.93 -15.06
C ALA A 77 11.26 -5.89 -14.31
N LEU A 78 11.72 -6.22 -13.11
CA LEU A 78 12.51 -5.34 -12.27
C LEU A 78 13.98 -5.78 -12.25
N PRO A 79 14.95 -4.87 -12.03
CA PRO A 79 16.33 -5.27 -11.84
C PRO A 79 16.49 -6.14 -10.59
N ASP A 80 17.51 -6.98 -10.54
CA ASP A 80 17.72 -7.91 -9.42
C ASP A 80 17.83 -7.22 -8.06
N ASN A 81 18.34 -6.00 -8.03
CA ASN A 81 18.50 -5.19 -6.82
C ASN A 81 17.38 -4.17 -6.60
N TRP A 82 16.20 -4.41 -7.16
CA TRP A 82 15.10 -3.43 -7.15
C TRP A 82 14.69 -2.97 -5.74
N ARG A 83 14.88 -3.82 -4.73
CA ARG A 83 14.53 -3.47 -3.35
C ARG A 83 15.33 -2.29 -2.81
N THR A 84 16.52 -2.05 -3.34
CA THR A 84 17.40 -0.94 -2.96
C THR A 84 17.44 0.19 -3.99
N GLN A 85 16.73 0.02 -5.12
CA GLN A 85 16.66 1.00 -6.20
C GLN A 85 15.34 1.74 -6.16
N LEU A 86 15.18 2.66 -5.21
CA LEU A 86 13.94 3.41 -5.02
C LEU A 86 13.54 4.25 -6.23
N ASP A 87 14.50 4.77 -6.96
CA ASP A 87 14.24 5.53 -8.19
C ASP A 87 13.50 4.68 -9.23
N VAL A 88 13.87 3.41 -9.40
CA VAL A 88 13.23 2.50 -10.35
C VAL A 88 11.77 2.27 -9.99
N THR A 89 11.48 1.92 -8.73
CA THR A 89 10.11 1.64 -8.30
C THR A 89 9.27 2.91 -8.23
N ARG A 90 9.84 4.03 -7.83
CA ARG A 90 9.14 5.32 -7.81
C ARG A 90 8.79 5.82 -9.20
N ASP A 91 9.69 5.68 -10.17
CA ASP A 91 9.43 6.01 -11.56
C ASP A 91 8.27 5.19 -12.11
N LEU A 92 8.26 3.89 -11.83
CA LEU A 92 7.24 2.98 -12.33
C LEU A 92 5.86 3.30 -11.76
N GLY A 93 5.76 3.46 -10.45
CA GLY A 93 4.48 3.72 -9.79
C GLY A 93 3.96 5.13 -10.08
N THR A 94 4.84 6.12 -10.15
CA THR A 94 4.44 7.50 -10.51
C THR A 94 3.94 7.56 -11.95
N ASP A 95 4.61 6.88 -12.88
CA ASP A 95 4.16 6.78 -14.26
C ASP A 95 2.75 6.16 -14.35
N TRP A 96 2.52 5.08 -13.59
CA TRP A 96 1.20 4.48 -13.52
C TRP A 96 0.13 5.44 -13.00
N LEU A 97 0.45 6.21 -11.95
CA LEU A 97 -0.47 7.23 -11.42
C LEU A 97 -0.80 8.29 -12.46
N GLU A 98 0.20 8.79 -13.18
CA GLU A 98 0.03 9.83 -14.17
C GLU A 98 -0.76 9.36 -15.39
N LYS A 99 -0.53 8.13 -15.84
CA LYS A 99 -1.30 7.53 -16.94
C LYS A 99 -2.74 7.25 -16.58
N ASN A 100 -3.01 6.99 -15.30
CA ASN A 100 -4.36 6.82 -14.75
C ASN A 100 -5.22 5.77 -15.49
N GLU A 101 -4.60 4.69 -15.92
CA GLU A 101 -5.28 3.65 -16.70
C GLU A 101 -6.04 2.64 -15.85
N SER A 102 -5.63 2.45 -14.59
CA SER A 102 -6.30 1.55 -13.66
C SER A 102 -6.34 2.14 -12.25
N VAL A 103 -7.34 1.74 -11.47
CA VAL A 103 -7.48 2.20 -10.08
C VAL A 103 -6.51 1.49 -9.15
N LEU A 104 -6.14 0.26 -9.49
CA LEU A 104 -5.22 -0.57 -8.71
C LEU A 104 -4.05 -1.04 -9.57
N LEU A 105 -2.89 -1.15 -8.93
CA LEU A 105 -1.72 -1.81 -9.50
C LEU A 105 -1.16 -2.76 -8.44
N ARG A 106 -1.04 -4.04 -8.76
CA ARG A 106 -0.42 -5.03 -7.88
C ARG A 106 1.09 -4.95 -8.01
N VAL A 107 1.77 -4.85 -6.88
CA VAL A 107 3.23 -4.73 -6.82
C VAL A 107 3.81 -5.72 -5.82
N PRO A 108 5.01 -6.25 -6.06
CA PRO A 108 5.64 -7.16 -5.10
C PRO A 108 6.03 -6.42 -3.82
N SER A 109 5.86 -7.10 -2.69
CA SER A 109 6.38 -6.61 -1.41
C SER A 109 7.91 -6.60 -1.44
N ALA A 110 8.52 -5.55 -0.94
CA ALA A 110 9.98 -5.49 -0.80
C ALA A 110 10.48 -6.37 0.35
N ILE A 111 9.59 -6.76 1.27
CA ILE A 111 9.92 -7.61 2.42
C ILE A 111 9.83 -9.09 2.03
N VAL A 112 8.69 -9.48 1.44
CA VAL A 112 8.43 -10.85 0.96
C VAL A 112 7.93 -10.76 -0.48
N PRO A 113 8.83 -10.83 -1.50
CA PRO A 113 8.46 -10.57 -2.89
C PRO A 113 7.44 -11.54 -3.50
N GLU A 114 7.23 -12.68 -2.88
CA GLU A 114 6.20 -13.65 -3.24
C GLU A 114 4.80 -13.16 -2.86
N THR A 115 4.73 -12.12 -2.02
CA THR A 115 3.48 -11.48 -1.59
C THR A 115 3.26 -10.21 -2.38
N MET A 116 2.03 -9.99 -2.85
CA MET A 116 1.65 -8.79 -3.59
C MET A 116 0.94 -7.80 -2.70
N ASN A 117 1.24 -6.53 -2.89
CA ASN A 117 0.49 -5.40 -2.35
C ASN A 117 -0.26 -4.71 -3.49
N CYS A 118 -1.16 -3.81 -3.17
CA CYS A 118 -1.90 -3.03 -4.16
C CYS A 118 -1.68 -1.54 -3.94
N LEU A 119 -1.35 -0.84 -5.01
CA LEU A 119 -1.38 0.61 -5.04
C LEU A 119 -2.77 1.05 -5.46
N PHE A 120 -3.34 2.02 -4.76
CA PHE A 120 -4.67 2.57 -5.03
C PHE A 120 -4.53 4.01 -5.51
N ASN A 121 -5.07 4.29 -6.71
CA ASN A 121 -5.05 5.63 -7.32
C ASN A 121 -6.34 6.37 -6.98
N TRP A 122 -6.28 7.27 -6.01
CA TRP A 122 -7.43 8.07 -5.59
C TRP A 122 -8.05 8.88 -6.74
N ALA A 123 -7.24 9.33 -7.68
CA ALA A 123 -7.70 10.18 -8.79
C ALA A 123 -8.46 9.40 -9.88
N HIS A 124 -8.40 8.08 -9.87
CA HIS A 124 -9.08 7.27 -10.88
C HIS A 124 -10.59 7.30 -10.70
N ARG A 125 -11.34 7.30 -11.82
CA ARG A 125 -12.81 7.33 -11.79
C ARG A 125 -13.43 6.19 -10.98
N GLN A 126 -12.80 5.01 -10.94
CA GLN A 126 -13.29 3.86 -10.19
C GLN A 126 -12.91 3.89 -8.71
N ALA A 127 -12.18 4.90 -8.25
CA ALA A 127 -11.82 5.00 -6.83
C ALA A 127 -13.07 5.10 -5.95
N ALA A 128 -14.13 5.75 -6.42
CA ALA A 128 -15.38 5.88 -5.69
C ALA A 128 -16.12 4.55 -5.46
N GLU A 129 -15.75 3.49 -6.17
CA GLU A 129 -16.34 2.15 -6.00
C GLU A 129 -15.72 1.38 -4.84
N PHE A 130 -14.65 1.91 -4.24
CA PHE A 130 -13.96 1.32 -3.09
C PHE A 130 -14.36 2.07 -1.83
N ARG A 131 -14.59 1.32 -0.74
CA ARG A 131 -14.97 1.91 0.54
C ARG A 131 -14.42 1.10 1.71
N ILE A 132 -14.23 1.79 2.83
CA ILE A 132 -13.88 1.16 4.09
C ILE A 132 -15.20 0.64 4.70
N VAL A 133 -15.28 -0.67 4.89
CA VAL A 133 -16.46 -1.34 5.44
C VAL A 133 -16.31 -1.68 6.92
N GLU A 134 -15.08 -1.72 7.41
CA GLU A 134 -14.80 -2.07 8.79
C GLU A 134 -13.50 -1.38 9.26
N ALA A 135 -13.52 -0.90 10.50
CA ALA A 135 -12.33 -0.36 11.16
C ALA A 135 -12.19 -1.08 12.51
N ILE A 136 -11.11 -1.83 12.66
CA ILE A 136 -10.90 -2.73 13.79
C ILE A 136 -9.67 -2.25 14.56
N ALA A 137 -9.84 -1.98 15.85
CA ALA A 137 -8.75 -1.59 16.72
C ALA A 137 -8.12 -2.84 17.36
N TYR A 138 -6.82 -2.99 17.18
CA TYR A 138 -6.05 -4.08 17.77
C TYR A 138 -4.95 -3.55 18.68
N PRO A 139 -4.65 -4.23 19.80
CA PRO A 139 -3.39 -3.98 20.50
C PRO A 139 -2.23 -4.51 19.66
N PHE A 140 -1.13 -3.77 19.64
CA PHE A 140 0.09 -4.22 18.96
C PHE A 140 0.71 -5.38 19.73
N ASP A 141 1.06 -6.47 19.02
CA ASP A 141 1.75 -7.61 19.60
C ASP A 141 3.26 -7.37 19.57
N ALA A 142 3.84 -7.13 20.75
CA ALA A 142 5.26 -6.79 20.89
C ALA A 142 6.21 -7.90 20.39
N ARG A 143 5.72 -9.11 20.18
CA ARG A 143 6.53 -10.21 19.63
C ARG A 143 7.03 -9.93 18.21
N PHE A 144 6.36 -9.07 17.47
CA PHE A 144 6.74 -8.71 16.11
C PHE A 144 7.99 -7.83 16.04
N LYS A 145 8.22 -7.01 17.06
CA LYS A 145 9.30 -6.02 17.07
C LYS A 145 10.13 -6.19 18.33
N LYS A 146 10.97 -7.18 18.33
CA LYS A 146 11.93 -7.37 19.40
C LYS A 146 13.24 -6.67 19.10
#